data_eb287d83dc44237342d8b3aa3491e465
#
_entry.id   eb287d83dc44237342d8b3aa3491e465
#
_cell.length_a   1.000
_cell.length_b   1.000
_cell.length_c   1.000
_cell.angle_alpha   90.00
_cell.angle_beta   90.00
_cell.angle_gamma   90.00
#
_symmetry.space_group_name_H-M   'P 1'
#
loop_
_entity.id
_entity.type
_entity.pdbx_description
1 polymer ?
#
loop_
_entity_poly.entity_id
_entity_poly.type
_entity_poly.pdbx_seq_one_letter_code
_entity_poly.pdbx_strand_id
1 'polypeptide(L)'
;MGDPARILVGLTDKPITGDRLQRETGDPGCGALVTFLGTVRDEHHGRAVERLDYSAYPAMAEREMRKIAEEIVERWEARVVVILHRTGTLGIGEVSVGIGLSFPHRRESFEALRHAIDTFKESVPIWKREHFTDGEAVWVEGS
;
A
#
# COMPACT_ATOMS: atom_id res chain seq x y z
N MET A 1 -28.67 0.71 -9.29
CA MET A 1 -27.85 -0.25 -8.54
C MET A 1 -26.67 -0.65 -9.38
N GLY A 2 -25.48 -0.34 -8.91
CA GLY A 2 -24.26 -0.74 -9.59
C GLY A 2 -23.79 -2.10 -9.10
N ASP A 3 -22.78 -2.64 -9.77
CA ASP A 3 -22.09 -3.83 -9.30
C ASP A 3 -21.43 -3.57 -7.96
N PRO A 4 -21.24 -4.59 -7.12
CA PRO A 4 -20.50 -4.43 -5.87
C PRO A 4 -19.06 -4.00 -6.14
N ALA A 5 -18.50 -3.23 -5.24
CA ALA A 5 -17.12 -2.80 -5.34
C ALA A 5 -16.17 -4.01 -5.30
N ARG A 6 -15.08 -3.90 -6.06
CA ARG A 6 -14.05 -4.93 -6.08
C ARG A 6 -12.91 -4.54 -5.13
N ILE A 7 -12.59 -5.44 -4.22
CA ILE A 7 -11.53 -5.24 -3.23
C ILE A 7 -10.46 -6.32 -3.42
N LEU A 8 -9.22 -5.90 -3.57
CA LEU A 8 -8.06 -6.77 -3.61
C LEU A 8 -7.05 -6.29 -2.57
N VAL A 9 -6.87 -7.06 -1.51
CA VAL A 9 -5.91 -6.75 -0.46
C VAL A 9 -5.02 -7.96 -0.20
N GLY A 10 -3.78 -7.72 0.17
CA GLY A 10 -2.90 -8.82 0.53
C GLY A 10 -1.44 -8.45 0.69
N LEU A 11 -0.71 -9.41 1.22
CA LEU A 11 0.73 -9.39 1.29
C LEU A 11 1.30 -10.20 0.12
N THR A 12 2.47 -9.83 -0.34
CA THR A 12 3.14 -10.55 -1.43
C THR A 12 4.65 -10.46 -1.24
N ASP A 13 5.36 -11.52 -1.61
CA ASP A 13 6.82 -11.51 -1.67
C ASP A 13 7.33 -11.15 -3.07
N LYS A 14 6.41 -10.91 -4.01
CA LYS A 14 6.74 -10.59 -5.41
C LYS A 14 6.72 -9.08 -5.64
N PRO A 15 7.47 -8.58 -6.63
CA PRO A 15 7.49 -7.16 -6.94
C PRO A 15 6.09 -6.59 -7.21
N ILE A 16 5.85 -5.39 -6.67
CA ILE A 16 4.66 -4.60 -6.96
C ILE A 16 5.09 -3.54 -7.97
N THR A 17 4.42 -3.48 -9.11
CA THR A 17 4.75 -2.51 -10.15
C THR A 17 3.57 -1.55 -10.38
N GLY A 18 3.89 -0.35 -10.88
CA GLY A 18 2.85 0.61 -11.23
C GLY A 18 1.91 0.07 -12.30
N ASP A 19 2.44 -0.65 -13.29
CA ASP A 19 1.64 -1.26 -14.34
C ASP A 19 0.65 -2.27 -13.79
N ARG A 20 1.11 -3.14 -12.91
CA ARG A 20 0.22 -4.12 -12.27
C ARG A 20 -0.85 -3.44 -11.46
N LEU A 21 -0.46 -2.46 -10.66
CA LEU A 21 -1.41 -1.73 -9.82
C LEU A 21 -2.47 -1.03 -10.67
N GLN A 22 -2.08 -0.42 -11.76
CA GLN A 22 -3.02 0.22 -12.67
C GLN A 22 -4.00 -0.79 -13.28
N ARG A 23 -3.50 -1.94 -13.73
CA ARG A 23 -4.36 -2.99 -14.30
C ARG A 23 -5.36 -3.53 -13.27
N GLU A 24 -4.90 -3.79 -12.07
CA GLU A 24 -5.76 -4.35 -11.00
C GLU A 24 -6.80 -3.34 -10.53
N THR A 25 -6.49 -2.04 -10.62
CA THR A 25 -7.36 -0.97 -10.13
C THR A 25 -8.35 -0.47 -11.19
N GLY A 26 -8.06 -0.71 -12.46
CA GLY A 26 -8.87 -0.20 -13.57
C GLY A 26 -10.29 -0.74 -13.58
N ASP A 27 -11.25 0.11 -13.99
CA ASP A 27 -12.65 -0.24 -14.14
C ASP A 27 -13.24 0.61 -15.26
N PRO A 28 -13.90 0.01 -16.26
CA PRO A 28 -14.43 0.78 -17.40
C PRO A 28 -15.51 1.78 -17.00
N GLY A 29 -16.15 1.63 -15.85
CA GLY A 29 -17.14 2.57 -15.34
C GLY A 29 -16.55 3.75 -14.57
N CYS A 30 -15.22 3.81 -14.42
CA CYS A 30 -14.55 4.83 -13.62
C CYS A 30 -13.73 5.77 -14.48
N GLY A 31 -13.93 7.08 -14.26
CA GLY A 31 -13.18 8.13 -14.93
C GLY A 31 -11.97 8.61 -14.14
N ALA A 32 -11.82 8.17 -12.88
CA ALA A 32 -10.69 8.58 -12.05
C ALA A 32 -10.02 7.35 -11.44
N LEU A 33 -8.73 7.22 -11.68
CA LEU A 33 -7.90 6.18 -11.09
C LEU A 33 -6.70 6.86 -10.44
N VAL A 34 -6.54 6.65 -9.13
CA VAL A 34 -5.40 7.20 -8.40
C VAL A 34 -4.60 6.07 -7.78
N THR A 35 -3.28 6.22 -7.79
CA THR A 35 -2.38 5.21 -7.22
C THR A 35 -1.34 5.87 -6.35
N PHE A 36 -0.89 5.11 -5.36
CA PHE A 36 0.23 5.47 -4.51
C PHE A 36 1.21 4.30 -4.48
N LEU A 37 2.48 4.60 -4.69
CA LEU A 37 3.56 3.63 -4.56
C LEU A 37 4.52 4.14 -3.49
N GLY A 38 4.60 3.42 -2.37
CA GLY A 38 5.62 3.66 -1.36
C GLY A 38 6.88 2.91 -1.74
N THR A 39 8.01 3.60 -1.78
CA THR A 39 9.28 3.01 -2.21
C THR A 39 10.33 3.07 -1.11
N VAL A 40 11.31 2.18 -1.19
CA VAL A 40 12.41 2.13 -0.23
C VAL A 40 13.40 3.25 -0.53
N ARG A 41 13.63 4.13 0.47
CA ARG A 41 14.57 5.23 0.37
C ARG A 41 15.98 4.81 0.73
N ASP A 42 16.97 5.51 0.20
CA ASP A 42 18.38 5.25 0.48
C ASP A 42 18.90 5.95 1.76
N GLU A 43 18.01 6.63 2.48
CA GLU A 43 18.38 7.40 3.67
C GLU A 43 17.25 7.38 4.69
N HIS A 44 17.61 7.32 5.98
CA HIS A 44 16.68 7.49 7.08
C HIS A 44 17.40 8.18 8.24
N HIS A 45 16.88 9.34 8.65
CA HIS A 45 17.47 10.19 9.70
C HIS A 45 18.95 10.50 9.46
N GLY A 46 19.31 10.80 8.21
CA GLY A 46 20.67 11.13 7.84
C GLY A 46 21.62 9.96 7.68
N ARG A 47 21.12 8.72 7.85
CA ARG A 47 21.92 7.50 7.70
C ARG A 47 21.61 6.82 6.37
N ALA A 48 22.65 6.35 5.70
CA ALA A 48 22.52 5.66 4.43
C ALA A 48 21.99 4.24 4.65
N VAL A 49 20.86 3.93 3.98
CA VAL A 49 20.18 2.64 4.03
C VAL A 49 20.60 1.80 2.84
N GLU A 50 20.87 0.52 3.09
CA GLU A 50 21.24 -0.44 2.05
C GLU A 50 20.03 -1.24 1.56
N ARG A 51 19.19 -1.68 2.49
CA ARG A 51 18.01 -2.49 2.21
C ARG A 51 17.08 -2.52 3.42
N LEU A 52 15.85 -2.97 3.19
CA LEU A 52 14.88 -3.20 4.26
C LEU A 52 14.39 -4.64 4.20
N ASP A 53 14.17 -5.24 5.38
CA ASP A 53 13.43 -6.50 5.49
C ASP A 53 12.07 -6.20 6.08
N TYR A 54 11.01 -6.56 5.37
CA TYR A 54 9.64 -6.38 5.85
C TYR A 54 9.06 -7.69 6.35
N SER A 55 8.39 -7.64 7.49
CA SER A 55 7.62 -8.77 8.01
C SER A 55 6.28 -8.28 8.55
N ALA A 56 5.32 -9.21 8.63
CA ALA A 56 3.97 -8.88 9.08
C ALA A 56 3.34 -10.13 9.68
N TYR A 57 2.28 -9.93 10.45
CA TYR A 57 1.37 -11.03 10.83
C TYR A 57 0.31 -11.13 9.74
N PRO A 58 0.38 -12.15 8.85
CA PRO A 58 -0.43 -12.15 7.62
C PRO A 58 -1.92 -12.00 7.82
N ALA A 59 -2.53 -12.82 8.68
CA ALA A 59 -3.97 -12.79 8.89
C ALA A 59 -4.44 -11.44 9.45
N MET A 60 -3.71 -10.89 10.42
CA MET A 60 -4.05 -9.61 11.03
C MET A 60 -3.83 -8.46 10.07
N ALA A 61 -2.73 -8.47 9.33
CA ALA A 61 -2.42 -7.44 8.34
C ALA A 61 -3.50 -7.40 7.25
N GLU A 62 -3.86 -8.55 6.71
CA GLU A 62 -4.89 -8.62 5.66
C GLU A 62 -6.26 -8.20 6.16
N ARG A 63 -6.61 -8.53 7.41
CA ARG A 63 -7.86 -8.10 8.03
C ARG A 63 -7.93 -6.58 8.13
N GLU A 64 -6.85 -5.95 8.58
CA GLU A 64 -6.80 -4.50 8.71
C GLU A 64 -6.81 -3.81 7.34
N MET A 65 -6.12 -4.36 6.35
CA MET A 65 -6.19 -3.85 4.98
C MET A 65 -7.62 -3.91 4.43
N ARG A 66 -8.32 -5.01 4.69
CA ARG A 66 -9.71 -5.17 4.23
C ARG A 66 -10.64 -4.17 4.89
N LYS A 67 -10.47 -3.91 6.18
CA LYS A 67 -11.25 -2.89 6.89
C LYS A 67 -11.05 -1.51 6.25
N ILE A 68 -9.82 -1.17 5.91
CA ILE A 68 -9.52 0.10 5.23
C ILE A 68 -10.24 0.15 3.90
N ALA A 69 -10.14 -0.91 3.11
CA ALA A 69 -10.79 -0.96 1.79
C ALA A 69 -12.30 -0.81 1.88
N GLU A 70 -12.93 -1.51 2.84
CA GLU A 70 -14.37 -1.43 3.06
C GLU A 70 -14.80 -0.01 3.47
N GLU A 71 -14.01 0.65 4.31
CA GLU A 71 -14.28 2.02 4.72
C GLU A 71 -14.18 2.98 3.53
N ILE A 72 -13.18 2.82 2.68
CA ILE A 72 -13.03 3.65 1.48
C ILE A 72 -14.24 3.49 0.55
N VAL A 73 -14.70 2.26 0.36
CA VAL A 73 -15.90 1.99 -0.45
C VAL A 73 -17.12 2.67 0.17
N GLU A 74 -17.30 2.53 1.47
CA GLU A 74 -18.48 3.08 2.15
C GLU A 74 -18.50 4.61 2.17
N ARG A 75 -17.36 5.23 2.49
CA ARG A 75 -17.30 6.70 2.65
C ARG A 75 -17.19 7.46 1.35
N TRP A 76 -16.47 6.95 0.37
CA TRP A 76 -16.19 7.67 -0.87
C TRP A 76 -16.70 6.98 -2.13
N GLU A 77 -17.41 5.88 -1.96
CA GLU A 77 -18.03 5.14 -3.08
C GLU A 77 -17.01 4.69 -4.15
N ALA A 78 -15.84 4.28 -3.71
CA ALA A 78 -14.85 3.69 -4.62
C ALA A 78 -15.40 2.42 -5.27
N ARG A 79 -15.13 2.22 -6.54
CA ARG A 79 -15.54 1.03 -7.28
C ARG A 79 -14.51 -0.07 -7.20
N VAL A 80 -13.25 0.28 -7.08
CA VAL A 80 -12.15 -0.67 -6.91
C VAL A 80 -11.20 -0.13 -5.86
N VAL A 81 -10.79 -1.01 -4.94
CA VAL A 81 -9.75 -0.71 -3.95
C VAL A 81 -8.72 -1.82 -3.99
N VAL A 82 -7.47 -1.46 -4.21
CA VAL A 82 -6.34 -2.40 -4.19
C VAL A 82 -5.35 -1.93 -3.13
N ILE A 83 -5.00 -2.80 -2.19
CA ILE A 83 -3.99 -2.51 -1.16
C ILE A 83 -3.06 -3.71 -1.08
N LEU A 84 -1.81 -3.53 -1.49
CA LEU A 84 -0.79 -4.58 -1.49
C LEU A 84 0.44 -4.12 -0.74
N HIS A 85 1.02 -5.00 0.05
CA HIS A 85 2.30 -4.74 0.71
C HIS A 85 3.25 -5.92 0.52
N ARG A 86 4.52 -5.60 0.29
CA ARG A 86 5.56 -6.63 0.14
C ARG A 86 6.08 -7.07 1.50
N THR A 87 6.46 -8.35 1.55
CA THR A 87 7.24 -8.93 2.64
C THR A 87 8.56 -9.43 2.07
N GLY A 88 9.54 -9.63 2.94
CA GLY A 88 10.87 -10.06 2.54
C GLY A 88 11.83 -8.89 2.35
N THR A 89 12.92 -9.14 1.67
CA THR A 89 14.01 -8.17 1.51
C THR A 89 13.78 -7.30 0.27
N LEU A 90 13.82 -5.98 0.48
CA LEU A 90 13.65 -4.99 -0.58
C LEU A 90 14.90 -4.11 -0.67
N GLY A 91 15.35 -3.88 -1.90
CA GLY A 91 16.42 -2.94 -2.19
C GLY A 91 15.89 -1.51 -2.39
N ILE A 92 16.83 -0.58 -2.52
CA ILE A 92 16.52 0.83 -2.73
C ILE A 92 15.70 1.01 -4.01
N GLY A 93 14.63 1.81 -3.91
CA GLY A 93 13.74 2.09 -5.04
C GLY A 93 12.66 1.05 -5.30
N GLU A 94 12.71 -0.11 -4.66
CA GLU A 94 11.65 -1.09 -4.80
C GLU A 94 10.39 -0.65 -4.07
N VAL A 95 9.25 -1.08 -4.61
CA VAL A 95 7.94 -0.72 -4.05
C VAL A 95 7.63 -1.62 -2.86
N SER A 96 7.37 -1.01 -1.71
CA SER A 96 6.96 -1.73 -0.50
C SER A 96 5.44 -1.82 -0.37
N VAL A 97 4.73 -0.77 -0.75
CA VAL A 97 3.27 -0.71 -0.66
C VAL A 97 2.70 -0.09 -1.92
N GLY A 98 1.60 -0.66 -2.39
CA GLY A 98 0.84 -0.11 -3.51
C GLY A 98 -0.62 0.03 -3.13
N ILE A 99 -1.20 1.21 -3.34
CA ILE A 99 -2.63 1.46 -3.11
C ILE A 99 -3.20 2.03 -4.39
N GLY A 100 -4.28 1.42 -4.87
CA GLY A 100 -4.99 1.89 -6.06
C GLY A 100 -6.47 2.04 -5.77
N LEU A 101 -7.07 3.13 -6.23
CA LEU A 101 -8.49 3.42 -6.06
C LEU A 101 -9.08 3.90 -7.37
N SER A 102 -10.27 3.40 -7.71
CA SER A 102 -11.03 3.87 -8.87
C SER A 102 -12.40 4.39 -8.45
N PHE A 103 -12.76 5.51 -9.05
CA PHE A 103 -14.04 6.20 -8.80
C PHE A 103 -14.71 6.58 -10.12
N PRO A 104 -16.05 6.64 -10.17
CA PRO A 104 -16.73 7.19 -11.34
C PRO A 104 -16.24 8.60 -11.67
N HIS A 105 -16.03 9.45 -10.66
CA HIS A 105 -15.59 10.84 -10.81
C HIS A 105 -14.40 11.15 -9.88
N ARG A 106 -13.58 12.13 -10.27
CA ARG A 106 -12.34 12.48 -9.58
C ARG A 106 -12.51 13.18 -8.23
N ARG A 107 -13.68 13.73 -7.96
CA ARG A 107 -13.91 14.69 -6.87
C ARG A 107 -13.29 14.31 -5.52
N GLU A 108 -13.46 13.08 -5.11
CA GLU A 108 -13.05 12.63 -3.78
C GLU A 108 -11.83 11.73 -3.78
N SER A 109 -11.21 11.55 -4.96
CA SER A 109 -10.16 10.54 -5.14
C SER A 109 -8.90 10.81 -4.30
N PHE A 110 -8.46 12.06 -4.24
CA PHE A 110 -7.24 12.38 -3.48
C PHE A 110 -7.44 12.31 -1.98
N GLU A 111 -8.61 12.74 -1.50
CA GLU A 111 -8.94 12.65 -0.08
C GLU A 111 -9.02 11.19 0.37
N ALA A 112 -9.68 10.35 -0.41
CA ALA A 112 -9.81 8.93 -0.12
C ALA A 112 -8.43 8.25 -0.12
N LEU A 113 -7.59 8.56 -1.08
CA LEU A 113 -6.24 8.00 -1.15
C LEU A 113 -5.40 8.40 0.07
N ARG A 114 -5.43 9.66 0.44
CA ARG A 114 -4.72 10.14 1.63
C ARG A 114 -5.19 9.41 2.87
N HIS A 115 -6.50 9.26 3.05
CA HIS A 115 -7.05 8.54 4.18
C HIS A 115 -6.58 7.08 4.20
N ALA A 116 -6.57 6.42 3.04
CA ALA A 116 -6.10 5.04 2.94
C ALA A 116 -4.64 4.91 3.36
N ILE A 117 -3.78 5.81 2.90
CA ILE A 117 -2.35 5.82 3.24
C ILE A 117 -2.16 6.04 4.76
N ASP A 118 -2.81 7.05 5.30
CA ASP A 118 -2.65 7.41 6.72
C ASP A 118 -3.15 6.29 7.62
N THR A 119 -4.32 5.73 7.32
CA THR A 119 -4.91 4.64 8.11
C THR A 119 -4.07 3.37 8.00
N PHE A 120 -3.52 3.08 6.82
CA PHE A 120 -2.63 1.94 6.64
C PHE A 120 -1.43 2.03 7.59
N LYS A 121 -0.79 3.19 7.65
CA LYS A 121 0.38 3.40 8.50
C LYS A 121 0.07 3.28 9.99
N GLU A 122 -1.15 3.62 10.38
CA GLU A 122 -1.58 3.56 11.78
C GLU A 122 -2.00 2.17 12.24
N SER A 123 -2.65 1.39 11.36
CA SER A 123 -3.38 0.20 11.80
C SER A 123 -2.86 -1.14 11.27
N VAL A 124 -2.14 -1.15 10.16
CA VAL A 124 -1.68 -2.43 9.59
C VAL A 124 -0.36 -2.86 10.26
N PRO A 125 -0.35 -4.05 10.91
CA PRO A 125 0.81 -4.49 11.69
C PRO A 125 1.92 -5.03 10.79
N ILE A 126 2.83 -4.13 10.43
CA ILE A 126 4.00 -4.41 9.62
C ILE A 126 5.24 -3.89 10.34
N TRP A 127 6.31 -4.66 10.29
CA TRP A 127 7.61 -4.29 10.84
C TRP A 127 8.64 -4.29 9.75
N LYS A 128 9.65 -3.41 9.87
CA LYS A 128 10.78 -3.38 8.97
C LYS A 128 12.07 -3.39 9.75
N ARG A 129 13.06 -4.11 9.22
CA ARG A 129 14.42 -4.07 9.72
C ARG A 129 15.23 -3.26 8.71
N GLU A 130 15.75 -2.14 9.17
CA GLU A 130 16.58 -1.27 8.33
C GLU A 130 18.03 -1.71 8.43
N HIS A 131 18.63 -2.01 7.27
CA HIS A 131 20.06 -2.34 7.18
C HIS A 131 20.80 -1.12 6.65
N PHE A 132 21.65 -0.57 7.50
CA PHE A 132 22.45 0.60 7.14
C PHE A 132 23.77 0.19 6.52
N THR A 133 24.35 1.07 5.72
CA THR A 133 25.62 0.79 5.03
C THR A 133 26.79 0.61 5.98
N ASP A 134 26.68 1.08 7.23
CA ASP A 134 27.69 0.88 8.28
C ASP A 134 27.64 -0.52 8.92
N GLY A 135 26.70 -1.37 8.51
CA GLY A 135 26.55 -2.72 9.01
C GLY A 135 25.55 -2.88 10.16
N GLU A 136 25.05 -1.78 10.72
CA GLU A 136 24.04 -1.85 11.77
C GLU A 136 22.66 -2.15 11.20
N ALA A 137 21.85 -2.90 11.92
CA ALA A 137 20.46 -3.20 11.56
C ALA A 137 19.55 -2.88 12.74
N VAL A 138 18.43 -2.19 12.44
CA VAL A 138 17.48 -1.72 13.47
C VAL A 138 16.06 -2.11 13.08
N TRP A 139 15.33 -2.71 14.01
CA TRP A 139 13.90 -2.99 13.83
C TRP A 139 13.07 -1.75 14.12
N VAL A 140 12.13 -1.46 13.22
CA VAL A 140 11.20 -0.33 13.33
C VAL A 140 9.79 -0.84 13.09
N GLU A 141 8.85 -0.45 13.95
CA GLU A 141 7.44 -0.73 13.74
C GLU A 141 6.87 0.22 12.70
N GLY A 142 6.04 -0.32 11.82
CA GLY A 142 5.38 0.46 10.78
C GLY A 142 6.00 0.26 9.40
N SER A 143 5.21 0.60 8.41
CA SER A 143 5.59 0.44 7.00
C SER A 143 6.39 1.62 6.46
#